data_1eff327fa0fde3dd0e35a628387b24e4
#
_entry.id   1eff327fa0fde3dd0e35a628387b24e4
#
_cell.length_a   1.000
_cell.length_b   1.000
_cell.length_c   1.000
_cell.angle_alpha   90.00
_cell.angle_beta   90.00
_cell.angle_gamma   90.00
#
_symmetry.space_group_name_H-M   'P 1'
#
loop_
_entity.id
_entity.type
_entity.pdbx_description
1 polymer ?
#
loop_
_entity_poly.entity_id
_entity_poly.type
_entity_poly.pdbx_seq_one_letter_code
_entity_poly.pdbx_strand_id
1 'polypeptide(L)'
;MNVRRLLAASGVLATLMVTAQTQSGPRLGSGGEVLCANLVYAGNKTSVCFSDRFLVRLREETNIQTQTNLNRAYLGRSDLFNYPFSVMTGEGSYSLTPQERINLKYYVTHGGFIVASSSCSDPEWTRSFRNEMNRVFPDNKMKVIPLSHPIYRTVYTIDSTHTIHNNTGANLEGLYYKGRIVVVFSADGLNDTAHTDGCCCCGGDELDRAEYINVNILAYALLH
;
A
#
# COMPACT_ATOMS: atom_id res chain seq x y z
N MET A 1 15.52 75.23 -28.75
CA MET A 1 15.70 73.97 -29.48
C MET A 1 15.85 72.87 -28.44
N ASN A 2 14.77 72.22 -28.04
CA ASN A 2 14.76 71.17 -27.00
C ASN A 2 14.48 69.84 -27.65
N VAL A 3 15.45 68.96 -27.69
CA VAL A 3 15.29 67.55 -28.16
C VAL A 3 14.91 66.68 -26.99
N ARG A 4 13.67 66.19 -26.97
CA ARG A 4 13.21 65.19 -26.03
C ARG A 4 13.69 63.81 -26.48
N ARG A 5 14.48 63.11 -25.64
CA ARG A 5 14.83 61.69 -25.80
C ARG A 5 13.67 60.84 -25.30
N LEU A 6 13.09 60.02 -26.17
CA LEU A 6 12.24 58.92 -25.78
C LEU A 6 13.08 57.73 -25.33
N LEU A 7 12.85 57.27 -24.09
CA LEU A 7 13.38 56.01 -23.58
C LEU A 7 12.31 54.94 -23.90
N ALA A 8 12.68 54.00 -24.77
CA ALA A 8 11.87 52.80 -25.01
C ALA A 8 12.18 51.77 -23.92
N ALA A 9 11.18 51.44 -23.10
CA ALA A 9 11.28 50.37 -22.13
C ALA A 9 10.90 49.03 -22.80
N SER A 10 11.88 48.17 -23.04
CA SER A 10 11.68 46.81 -23.52
C SER A 10 11.25 45.92 -22.35
N GLY A 11 9.96 45.65 -22.24
CA GLY A 11 9.43 44.67 -21.29
C GLY A 11 9.70 43.26 -21.78
N VAL A 12 10.54 42.50 -21.11
CA VAL A 12 10.74 41.09 -21.32
C VAL A 12 9.58 40.36 -20.66
N LEU A 13 8.67 39.81 -21.46
CA LEU A 13 7.59 38.93 -21.01
C LEU A 13 8.20 37.54 -20.72
N ALA A 14 8.45 37.24 -19.46
CA ALA A 14 8.83 35.89 -19.04
C ALA A 14 7.60 34.97 -19.10
N THR A 15 7.50 34.16 -20.14
CA THR A 15 6.48 33.10 -20.25
C THR A 15 6.86 31.98 -19.28
N LEU A 16 6.15 31.90 -18.15
CA LEU A 16 6.21 30.75 -17.24
C LEU A 16 5.62 29.54 -17.95
N MET A 17 6.45 28.65 -18.46
CA MET A 17 6.02 27.32 -18.88
C MET A 17 5.69 26.51 -17.62
N VAL A 18 4.40 26.39 -17.32
CA VAL A 18 3.89 25.41 -16.37
C VAL A 18 4.01 24.05 -17.06
N THR A 19 5.08 23.31 -16.73
CA THR A 19 5.15 21.89 -17.09
C THR A 19 4.09 21.15 -16.30
N ALA A 20 3.02 20.74 -16.95
CA ALA A 20 2.05 19.82 -16.41
C ALA A 20 2.78 18.52 -16.08
N GLN A 21 2.98 18.23 -14.79
CA GLN A 21 3.42 16.90 -14.35
C GLN A 21 2.28 15.95 -14.66
N THR A 22 2.42 15.17 -15.73
CA THR A 22 1.58 14.02 -15.99
C THR A 22 1.70 13.08 -14.79
N GLN A 23 0.63 12.95 -14.02
CA GLN A 23 0.51 11.86 -13.05
C GLN A 23 0.63 10.57 -13.85
N SER A 24 1.73 9.87 -13.71
CA SER A 24 1.89 8.55 -14.30
C SER A 24 0.87 7.65 -13.61
N GLY A 25 -0.11 7.15 -14.34
CA GLY A 25 -1.04 6.12 -13.89
C GLY A 25 -0.30 4.87 -13.39
N PRO A 26 -1.00 3.88 -12.83
CA PRO A 26 -0.38 2.67 -12.32
C PRO A 26 0.50 2.06 -13.41
N ARG A 27 1.73 1.66 -13.03
CA ARG A 27 2.64 1.00 -13.97
C ARG A 27 2.12 -0.39 -14.27
N LEU A 28 1.90 -0.68 -15.54
CA LEU A 28 1.44 -1.98 -16.01
C LEU A 28 2.64 -2.80 -16.50
N GLY A 29 2.58 -4.12 -16.33
CA GLY A 29 3.50 -5.05 -16.93
C GLY A 29 3.39 -5.08 -18.47
N SER A 30 4.25 -5.85 -19.14
CA SER A 30 4.33 -5.94 -20.60
C SER A 30 3.03 -6.39 -21.28
N GLY A 31 2.12 -7.04 -20.53
CA GLY A 31 0.79 -7.46 -20.99
C GLY A 31 -0.36 -6.55 -20.56
N GLY A 32 -0.09 -5.37 -19.98
CA GLY A 32 -1.13 -4.52 -19.41
C GLY A 32 -1.62 -4.99 -18.02
N GLU A 33 -0.93 -5.94 -17.41
CA GLU A 33 -1.27 -6.49 -16.10
C GLU A 33 -0.72 -5.62 -14.97
N VAL A 34 -1.49 -5.50 -13.89
CA VAL A 34 -1.04 -4.84 -12.66
C VAL A 34 0.00 -5.70 -11.95
N LEU A 35 1.16 -5.12 -11.68
CA LEU A 35 2.24 -5.78 -10.96
C LEU A 35 2.07 -5.57 -9.45
N CYS A 36 2.14 -6.67 -8.68
CA CYS A 36 2.06 -6.64 -7.23
C CYS A 36 3.31 -7.25 -6.60
N ALA A 37 3.73 -6.76 -5.45
CA ALA A 37 4.94 -7.22 -4.80
C ALA A 37 4.75 -7.58 -3.33
N ASN A 38 5.58 -8.51 -2.85
CA ASN A 38 5.83 -8.76 -1.43
C ASN A 38 7.16 -8.09 -1.07
N LEU A 39 7.14 -7.21 -0.09
CA LEU A 39 8.30 -6.38 0.26
C LEU A 39 9.34 -7.15 1.08
N VAL A 40 10.60 -6.91 0.75
CA VAL A 40 11.76 -7.23 1.58
C VAL A 40 12.26 -5.92 2.20
N TYR A 41 12.38 -5.86 3.51
CA TYR A 41 12.70 -4.65 4.27
C TYR A 41 13.56 -4.98 5.49
N ALA A 42 14.11 -3.96 6.15
CA ALA A 42 14.95 -4.09 7.35
C ALA A 42 16.02 -5.18 7.21
N GLY A 43 16.79 -5.13 6.13
CA GLY A 43 17.73 -6.16 5.74
C GLY A 43 17.09 -7.25 4.88
N ASN A 44 16.59 -8.31 5.51
CA ASN A 44 15.98 -9.45 4.80
C ASN A 44 14.61 -9.86 5.35
N LYS A 45 13.95 -8.99 6.13
CA LYS A 45 12.62 -9.31 6.63
C LYS A 45 11.61 -9.35 5.50
N THR A 46 10.83 -10.39 5.49
CA THR A 46 9.67 -10.64 4.64
C THR A 46 8.98 -11.89 5.18
N SER A 47 7.79 -12.19 4.74
CA SER A 47 7.15 -13.48 4.96
C SER A 47 6.69 -14.03 3.61
N VAL A 48 6.82 -15.34 3.43
CA VAL A 48 6.25 -16.06 2.28
C VAL A 48 4.81 -16.50 2.55
N CYS A 49 4.37 -16.34 3.81
CA CYS A 49 3.05 -16.74 4.27
C CYS A 49 1.98 -15.66 4.05
N PHE A 50 1.99 -15.04 2.89
CA PHE A 50 0.89 -14.19 2.43
C PHE A 50 0.38 -14.74 1.10
N SER A 51 -0.87 -15.21 1.11
CA SER A 51 -1.50 -15.84 -0.06
C SER A 51 -1.61 -14.85 -1.20
N ASP A 52 -1.32 -15.29 -2.41
CA ASP A 52 -1.50 -14.52 -3.66
C ASP A 52 -2.84 -14.85 -4.36
N ARG A 53 -3.66 -15.70 -3.79
CA ARG A 53 -4.97 -16.09 -4.34
C ARG A 53 -5.88 -14.90 -4.62
N PHE A 54 -5.82 -13.85 -3.81
CA PHE A 54 -6.61 -12.63 -4.05
C PHE A 54 -6.31 -11.97 -5.41
N LEU A 55 -5.12 -12.16 -5.98
CA LEU A 55 -4.76 -11.68 -7.31
C LEU A 55 -5.55 -12.42 -8.39
N VAL A 56 -5.59 -13.76 -8.29
CA VAL A 56 -6.35 -14.61 -9.20
C VAL A 56 -7.85 -14.28 -9.09
N ARG A 57 -8.35 -14.20 -7.85
CA ARG A 57 -9.76 -13.89 -7.61
C ARG A 57 -10.17 -12.52 -8.12
N LEU A 58 -9.33 -11.51 -8.00
CA LEU A 58 -9.64 -10.19 -8.58
C LEU A 58 -9.82 -10.26 -10.09
N ARG A 59 -8.99 -11.06 -10.79
CA ARG A 59 -9.13 -11.27 -12.25
C ARG A 59 -10.44 -11.98 -12.61
N GLU A 60 -10.85 -12.95 -11.80
CA GLU A 60 -12.07 -13.73 -12.01
C GLU A 60 -13.34 -12.87 -11.79
N GLU A 61 -13.30 -11.98 -10.80
CA GLU A 61 -14.45 -11.19 -10.38
C GLU A 61 -14.57 -9.82 -11.06
N THR A 62 -13.52 -9.40 -11.76
CA THR A 62 -13.46 -8.07 -12.39
C THR A 62 -12.77 -8.12 -13.75
N ASN A 63 -12.75 -6.97 -14.43
CA ASN A 63 -11.98 -6.80 -15.66
C ASN A 63 -10.51 -6.38 -15.41
N ILE A 64 -10.09 -6.30 -14.13
CA ILE A 64 -8.72 -5.91 -13.77
C ILE A 64 -7.78 -7.10 -13.99
N GLN A 65 -6.79 -6.92 -14.84
CA GLN A 65 -5.77 -7.93 -15.05
C GLN A 65 -4.60 -7.71 -14.11
N THR A 66 -4.26 -8.72 -13.31
CA THR A 66 -3.11 -8.75 -12.40
C THR A 66 -2.22 -9.90 -12.76
N GLN A 67 -0.96 -9.86 -12.39
CA GLN A 67 -0.16 -11.08 -12.27
C GLN A 67 -0.78 -12.00 -11.21
N THR A 68 -0.51 -13.30 -11.33
CA THR A 68 -1.07 -14.32 -10.41
C THR A 68 -0.22 -14.54 -9.16
N ASN A 69 1.00 -13.99 -9.13
CA ASN A 69 1.93 -14.15 -8.02
C ASN A 69 2.46 -12.80 -7.56
N LEU A 70 2.78 -12.70 -6.26
CA LEU A 70 3.49 -11.56 -5.70
C LEU A 70 4.98 -11.62 -6.07
N ASN A 71 5.48 -10.57 -6.70
CA ASN A 71 6.92 -10.44 -6.97
C ASN A 71 7.66 -10.04 -5.70
N ARG A 72 8.95 -10.30 -5.64
CA ARG A 72 9.80 -9.81 -4.57
C ARG A 72 10.33 -8.43 -4.91
N ALA A 73 10.09 -7.43 -4.05
CA ALA A 73 10.63 -6.08 -4.19
C ALA A 73 11.32 -5.62 -2.91
N TYR A 74 12.43 -4.91 -3.04
CA TYR A 74 13.19 -4.42 -1.88
C TYR A 74 12.81 -2.98 -1.58
N LEU A 75 12.35 -2.72 -0.36
CA LEU A 75 11.92 -1.39 0.07
C LEU A 75 13.06 -0.34 -0.05
N GLY A 76 14.30 -0.77 0.13
CA GLY A 76 15.49 0.08 -0.01
C GLY A 76 15.95 0.34 -1.45
N ARG A 77 15.29 -0.24 -2.47
CA ARG A 77 15.70 -0.14 -3.88
C ARG A 77 14.66 0.53 -4.74
N SER A 78 15.07 0.97 -5.93
CA SER A 78 14.20 1.65 -6.89
C SER A 78 13.24 0.73 -7.65
N ASP A 79 13.47 -0.57 -7.65
CA ASP A 79 12.57 -1.56 -8.27
C ASP A 79 11.18 -1.58 -7.63
N LEU A 80 11.07 -1.20 -6.34
CA LEU A 80 9.80 -0.96 -5.64
C LEU A 80 8.82 -0.13 -6.47
N PHE A 81 9.31 0.90 -7.14
CA PHE A 81 8.47 1.85 -7.86
C PHE A 81 7.84 1.30 -9.15
N ASN A 82 8.15 0.05 -9.52
CA ASN A 82 7.50 -0.66 -10.61
C ASN A 82 6.17 -1.30 -10.19
N TYR A 83 5.91 -1.42 -8.89
CA TYR A 83 4.75 -2.09 -8.35
C TYR A 83 3.78 -1.07 -7.76
N PRO A 84 2.58 -0.86 -8.34
CA PRO A 84 1.58 0.06 -7.78
C PRO A 84 1.00 -0.43 -6.45
N PHE A 85 1.07 -1.74 -6.19
CA PHE A 85 0.57 -2.38 -4.99
C PHE A 85 1.60 -3.32 -4.38
N SER A 86 1.79 -3.22 -3.07
CA SER A 86 2.74 -4.06 -2.36
C SER A 86 2.17 -4.55 -1.03
N VAL A 87 2.59 -5.76 -0.66
CA VAL A 87 2.32 -6.36 0.66
C VAL A 87 3.57 -6.23 1.51
N MET A 88 3.40 -5.86 2.78
CA MET A 88 4.45 -5.81 3.79
C MET A 88 4.04 -6.69 4.95
N THR A 89 4.70 -7.82 5.15
CA THR A 89 4.35 -8.79 6.18
C THR A 89 5.60 -9.40 6.81
N GLY A 90 5.48 -9.94 8.01
CA GLY A 90 6.57 -10.54 8.76
C GLY A 90 6.28 -10.70 10.23
N GLU A 91 7.30 -11.11 10.97
CA GLU A 91 7.28 -11.37 12.41
C GLU A 91 8.48 -10.72 13.11
N GLY A 92 8.38 -10.57 14.42
CA GLY A 92 9.40 -10.02 15.29
C GLY A 92 9.66 -8.53 15.06
N SER A 93 10.39 -7.94 15.98
CA SER A 93 10.73 -6.52 15.93
C SER A 93 11.65 -6.18 14.75
N TYR A 94 11.52 -4.96 14.24
CA TYR A 94 12.38 -4.42 13.19
C TYR A 94 12.49 -2.90 13.25
N SER A 95 13.46 -2.37 12.53
CA SER A 95 13.61 -0.96 12.26
C SER A 95 14.03 -0.77 10.80
N LEU A 96 13.35 0.12 10.09
CA LEU A 96 13.70 0.46 8.73
C LEU A 96 15.00 1.28 8.68
N THR A 97 15.77 1.08 7.65
CA THR A 97 16.91 1.95 7.35
C THR A 97 16.45 3.35 6.94
N PRO A 98 17.30 4.38 7.00
CA PRO A 98 16.96 5.71 6.50
C PRO A 98 16.47 5.71 5.05
N GLN A 99 17.12 4.91 4.18
CA GLN A 99 16.74 4.82 2.76
C GLN A 99 15.37 4.16 2.59
N GLU A 100 15.05 3.12 3.35
CA GLU A 100 13.74 2.47 3.30
C GLU A 100 12.63 3.42 3.75
N ARG A 101 12.86 4.26 4.77
CA ARG A 101 11.88 5.29 5.17
C ARG A 101 11.64 6.34 4.10
N ILE A 102 12.70 6.79 3.42
CA ILE A 102 12.60 7.72 2.29
C ILE A 102 11.78 7.11 1.17
N ASN A 103 12.11 5.88 0.78
CA ASN A 103 11.43 5.16 -0.29
C ASN A 103 9.96 4.87 0.06
N LEU A 104 9.69 4.45 1.30
CA LEU A 104 8.34 4.21 1.78
C LEU A 104 7.47 5.45 1.66
N LYS A 105 7.98 6.59 2.16
CA LYS A 105 7.27 7.86 2.06
C LYS A 105 7.03 8.25 0.61
N TYR A 106 8.06 8.19 -0.22
CA TYR A 106 7.95 8.52 -1.64
C TYR A 106 6.95 7.62 -2.34
N TYR A 107 7.05 6.31 -2.13
CA TYR A 107 6.20 5.30 -2.74
C TYR A 107 4.71 5.59 -2.53
N VAL A 108 4.27 5.67 -1.27
CA VAL A 108 2.84 5.85 -0.96
C VAL A 108 2.31 7.25 -1.27
N THR A 109 3.19 8.26 -1.29
CA THR A 109 2.77 9.63 -1.67
C THR A 109 2.74 9.88 -3.17
N HIS A 110 3.29 8.93 -3.97
CA HIS A 110 3.36 9.03 -5.45
C HIS A 110 2.60 7.89 -6.14
N GLY A 111 1.56 7.37 -5.51
CA GLY A 111 0.63 6.43 -6.14
C GLY A 111 0.80 4.97 -5.74
N GLY A 112 1.86 4.61 -5.01
CA GLY A 112 1.99 3.28 -4.42
C GLY A 112 0.98 3.03 -3.29
N PHE A 113 0.62 1.78 -3.09
CA PHE A 113 -0.27 1.34 -2.02
C PHE A 113 0.34 0.16 -1.27
N ILE A 114 0.19 0.15 0.06
CA ILE A 114 0.71 -0.93 0.90
C ILE A 114 -0.42 -1.57 1.70
N VAL A 115 -0.48 -2.90 1.65
CA VAL A 115 -1.15 -3.72 2.67
C VAL A 115 -0.08 -4.22 3.64
N ALA A 116 -0.21 -3.81 4.89
CA ALA A 116 0.65 -4.27 5.96
C ALA A 116 -0.11 -5.26 6.84
N SER A 117 0.48 -6.43 7.04
CA SER A 117 -0.16 -7.54 7.73
C SER A 117 0.82 -8.19 8.70
N SER A 118 0.44 -8.23 9.99
CA SER A 118 1.21 -8.95 10.99
C SER A 118 1.05 -10.45 10.78
N SER A 119 2.14 -11.16 10.48
CA SER A 119 2.11 -12.62 10.48
C SER A 119 1.90 -13.13 11.90
N CYS A 120 1.09 -14.18 12.05
CA CYS A 120 0.80 -14.79 13.34
C CYS A 120 0.32 -13.79 14.42
N SER A 121 -0.34 -12.70 14.05
CA SER A 121 -0.76 -11.61 14.96
C SER A 121 0.37 -11.10 15.86
N ASP A 122 1.60 -11.08 15.36
CA ASP A 122 2.81 -10.82 16.16
C ASP A 122 2.83 -9.39 16.74
N PRO A 123 2.81 -9.22 18.06
CA PRO A 123 2.75 -7.90 18.69
C PRO A 123 4.05 -7.09 18.56
N GLU A 124 5.20 -7.76 18.38
CA GLU A 124 6.49 -7.11 18.20
C GLU A 124 6.57 -6.47 16.81
N TRP A 125 6.13 -7.20 15.79
CA TRP A 125 6.03 -6.69 14.43
C TRP A 125 5.03 -5.53 14.36
N THR A 126 3.85 -5.72 14.92
CA THR A 126 2.80 -4.70 15.01
C THR A 126 3.29 -3.40 15.64
N ARG A 127 4.03 -3.50 16.75
CA ARG A 127 4.63 -2.34 17.44
C ARG A 127 5.65 -1.64 16.55
N SER A 128 6.51 -2.43 15.89
CA SER A 128 7.54 -1.92 14.99
C SER A 128 6.91 -1.20 13.79
N PHE A 129 5.89 -1.79 13.18
CA PHE A 129 5.17 -1.17 12.07
C PHE A 129 4.57 0.19 12.45
N ARG A 130 3.83 0.27 13.55
CA ARG A 130 3.24 1.54 14.02
C ARG A 130 4.31 2.59 14.35
N ASN A 131 5.43 2.19 14.94
CA ASN A 131 6.55 3.08 15.22
C ASN A 131 7.17 3.63 13.92
N GLU A 132 7.39 2.79 12.91
CA GLU A 132 7.93 3.22 11.64
C GLU A 132 6.94 4.13 10.88
N MET A 133 5.63 3.82 10.88
CA MET A 133 4.61 4.71 10.31
C MET A 133 4.63 6.09 10.99
N ASN A 134 4.70 6.14 12.32
CA ASN A 134 4.78 7.41 13.06
C ASN A 134 6.05 8.21 12.75
N ARG A 135 7.17 7.54 12.46
CA ARG A 135 8.44 8.21 12.07
C ARG A 135 8.37 8.77 10.65
N VAL A 136 7.81 8.00 9.73
CA VAL A 136 7.71 8.36 8.31
C VAL A 136 6.64 9.42 8.07
N PHE A 137 5.53 9.33 8.82
CA PHE A 137 4.34 10.18 8.69
C PHE A 137 3.95 10.80 10.04
N PRO A 138 4.75 11.71 10.61
CA PRO A 138 4.47 12.27 11.93
C PRO A 138 3.14 13.03 12.00
N ASP A 139 2.73 13.63 10.88
CA ASP A 139 1.51 14.44 10.77
C ASP A 139 0.27 13.63 10.36
N ASN A 140 0.45 12.38 9.93
CA ASN A 140 -0.63 11.50 9.47
C ASN A 140 -0.69 10.25 10.35
N LYS A 141 -1.66 10.19 11.26
CA LYS A 141 -1.83 9.02 12.12
C LYS A 141 -2.66 7.93 11.44
N MET A 142 -2.28 6.68 11.69
CA MET A 142 -3.14 5.54 11.35
C MET A 142 -4.48 5.67 12.08
N LYS A 143 -5.58 5.38 11.40
CA LYS A 143 -6.94 5.45 11.94
C LYS A 143 -7.70 4.19 11.59
N VAL A 144 -8.57 3.74 12.48
CA VAL A 144 -9.50 2.66 12.19
C VAL A 144 -10.33 3.02 10.95
N ILE A 145 -10.42 2.08 10.02
CA ILE A 145 -11.26 2.20 8.82
C ILE A 145 -12.66 1.74 9.21
N PRO A 146 -13.67 2.62 9.22
CA PRO A 146 -15.02 2.21 9.58
C PRO A 146 -15.61 1.27 8.52
N LEU A 147 -16.45 0.31 8.92
CA LEU A 147 -17.10 -0.64 8.00
C LEU A 147 -17.98 0.03 6.93
N SER A 148 -18.37 1.28 7.14
CA SER A 148 -19.05 2.10 6.12
C SER A 148 -18.14 2.59 5.00
N HIS A 149 -16.81 2.46 5.15
CA HIS A 149 -15.84 2.91 4.15
C HIS A 149 -15.97 2.11 2.85
N PRO A 150 -15.89 2.75 1.66
CA PRO A 150 -16.00 2.08 0.35
C PRO A 150 -15.08 0.86 0.16
N ILE A 151 -13.92 0.83 0.81
CA ILE A 151 -12.96 -0.28 0.74
C ILE A 151 -13.59 -1.63 1.13
N TYR A 152 -14.61 -1.65 1.98
CA TYR A 152 -15.32 -2.88 2.36
C TYR A 152 -16.43 -3.27 1.39
N ARG A 153 -16.61 -2.52 0.28
CA ARG A 153 -17.67 -2.73 -0.71
C ARG A 153 -17.21 -2.55 -2.15
N THR A 154 -15.90 -2.63 -2.39
CA THR A 154 -15.35 -2.36 -3.73
C THR A 154 -15.71 -3.47 -4.72
N VAL A 155 -15.57 -4.73 -4.31
CA VAL A 155 -15.93 -5.93 -5.10
C VAL A 155 -16.92 -6.77 -4.29
N TYR A 156 -16.55 -7.11 -3.07
CA TYR A 156 -17.36 -7.88 -2.13
C TYR A 156 -17.94 -6.99 -1.03
N THR A 157 -19.12 -7.33 -0.54
CA THR A 157 -19.69 -6.70 0.65
C THR A 157 -19.14 -7.38 1.90
N ILE A 158 -18.39 -6.62 2.70
CA ILE A 158 -17.84 -7.03 4.00
C ILE A 158 -18.57 -6.22 5.07
N ASP A 159 -19.50 -6.85 5.77
CA ASP A 159 -20.33 -6.19 6.79
C ASP A 159 -19.76 -6.33 8.21
N SER A 160 -18.80 -7.23 8.38
CA SER A 160 -18.11 -7.45 9.65
C SER A 160 -16.69 -7.98 9.40
N THR A 161 -15.82 -7.75 10.38
CA THR A 161 -14.46 -8.29 10.40
C THR A 161 -14.25 -9.01 11.72
N HIS A 162 -13.97 -10.31 11.64
CA HIS A 162 -13.72 -11.18 12.78
C HIS A 162 -12.45 -11.99 12.54
N THR A 163 -11.83 -12.43 13.60
CA THR A 163 -10.72 -13.37 13.54
C THR A 163 -11.21 -14.82 13.48
N ILE A 164 -10.44 -15.70 12.83
CA ILE A 164 -10.82 -17.07 12.55
C ILE A 164 -10.91 -17.91 13.84
N HIS A 165 -9.87 -17.83 14.70
CA HIS A 165 -9.76 -18.73 15.86
C HIS A 165 -10.54 -18.24 17.06
N ASN A 166 -10.46 -16.95 17.37
CA ASN A 166 -11.07 -16.38 18.56
C ASN A 166 -12.44 -15.75 18.30
N ASN A 167 -12.83 -15.62 17.03
CA ASN A 167 -14.07 -14.95 16.61
C ASN A 167 -14.26 -13.57 17.28
N THR A 168 -13.16 -12.86 17.50
CA THR A 168 -13.16 -11.50 18.04
C THR A 168 -13.27 -10.50 16.91
N GLY A 169 -13.95 -9.38 17.18
CA GLY A 169 -13.98 -8.26 16.24
C GLY A 169 -12.58 -7.73 15.98
N ALA A 170 -12.21 -7.60 14.72
CA ALA A 170 -10.93 -7.07 14.28
C ALA A 170 -11.11 -5.75 13.53
N ASN A 171 -10.09 -4.91 13.52
CA ASN A 171 -10.15 -3.64 12.82
C ASN A 171 -8.99 -3.48 11.84
N LEU A 172 -9.29 -3.04 10.62
CA LEU A 172 -8.27 -2.51 9.74
C LEU A 172 -7.99 -1.05 10.10
N GLU A 173 -6.72 -0.67 10.05
CA GLU A 173 -6.28 0.71 10.18
C GLU A 173 -5.80 1.25 8.83
N GLY A 174 -6.07 2.52 8.55
CA GLY A 174 -5.66 3.18 7.31
C GLY A 174 -4.78 4.39 7.56
N LEU A 175 -3.73 4.57 6.75
CA LEU A 175 -3.03 5.83 6.61
C LEU A 175 -3.68 6.63 5.49
N TYR A 176 -4.15 7.83 5.81
CA TYR A 176 -4.77 8.72 4.83
C TYR A 176 -3.79 9.77 4.32
N TYR A 177 -3.67 9.88 3.01
CA TYR A 177 -2.90 10.92 2.35
C TYR A 177 -3.72 11.56 1.23
N LYS A 178 -3.86 12.89 1.24
CA LYS A 178 -4.69 13.65 0.29
C LYS A 178 -6.11 13.10 0.12
N GLY A 179 -6.73 12.69 1.23
CA GLY A 179 -8.12 12.23 1.26
C GLY A 179 -8.35 10.76 0.87
N ARG A 180 -7.31 10.01 0.45
CA ARG A 180 -7.41 8.57 0.14
C ARG A 180 -6.59 7.74 1.10
N ILE A 181 -6.96 6.48 1.30
CA ILE A 181 -6.12 5.51 1.99
C ILE A 181 -4.94 5.14 1.07
N VAL A 182 -3.73 5.13 1.62
CA VAL A 182 -2.50 4.72 0.90
C VAL A 182 -1.78 3.55 1.58
N VAL A 183 -2.12 3.27 2.83
CA VAL A 183 -1.67 2.09 3.57
C VAL A 183 -2.87 1.53 4.33
N VAL A 184 -3.09 0.23 4.22
CA VAL A 184 -3.99 -0.54 5.09
C VAL A 184 -3.15 -1.44 5.97
N PHE A 185 -3.51 -1.52 7.24
CA PHE A 185 -2.81 -2.34 8.23
C PHE A 185 -3.79 -3.21 9.02
N SER A 186 -3.42 -4.48 9.22
CA SER A 186 -4.08 -5.41 10.14
C SER A 186 -3.08 -5.91 11.18
N ALA A 187 -3.41 -5.74 12.46
CA ALA A 187 -2.65 -6.30 13.56
C ALA A 187 -2.95 -7.80 13.74
N ASP A 188 -4.14 -8.24 13.37
CA ASP A 188 -4.56 -9.64 13.48
C ASP A 188 -4.07 -10.48 12.31
N GLY A 189 -3.85 -9.88 11.13
CA GLY A 189 -3.34 -10.54 9.94
C GLY A 189 -4.35 -10.61 8.81
N LEU A 190 -3.84 -10.48 7.59
CA LEU A 190 -4.55 -10.61 6.31
C LEU A 190 -3.87 -11.66 5.41
N ASN A 191 -3.07 -12.52 6.01
CA ASN A 191 -2.15 -13.41 5.28
C ASN A 191 -2.87 -14.51 4.52
N ASP A 192 -4.09 -14.92 4.94
CA ASP A 192 -4.84 -16.03 4.34
C ASP A 192 -4.01 -17.32 4.31
N THR A 193 -3.43 -17.66 5.47
CA THR A 193 -2.46 -18.76 5.61
C THR A 193 -3.04 -20.13 5.30
N ALA A 194 -4.36 -20.30 5.45
CA ALA A 194 -5.06 -21.53 5.06
C ALA A 194 -4.90 -21.87 3.57
N HIS A 195 -4.56 -20.88 2.74
CA HIS A 195 -4.38 -21.04 1.30
C HIS A 195 -2.91 -20.85 0.86
N THR A 196 -1.97 -21.07 1.78
CA THR A 196 -0.53 -20.96 1.49
C THR A 196 0.20 -22.20 2.01
N ASP A 197 0.74 -23.00 1.10
CA ASP A 197 1.39 -24.26 1.44
C ASP A 197 2.53 -24.06 2.46
N GLY A 198 2.54 -24.88 3.49
CA GLY A 198 3.55 -24.84 4.54
C GLY A 198 3.44 -23.68 5.51
N CYS A 199 2.37 -22.89 5.43
CA CYS A 199 2.09 -21.78 6.34
C CYS A 199 0.99 -22.10 7.33
N CYS A 200 1.03 -21.46 8.49
CA CYS A 200 0.03 -21.54 9.54
C CYS A 200 -0.01 -20.23 10.33
N CYS A 201 -1.01 -20.04 11.15
CA CYS A 201 -1.10 -18.87 12.04
C CYS A 201 -0.16 -18.95 13.24
N CYS A 202 0.64 -20.01 13.38
CA CYS A 202 1.66 -20.20 14.44
C CYS A 202 1.14 -19.93 15.86
N GLY A 203 -0.15 -20.21 16.12
CA GLY A 203 -0.81 -19.91 17.40
C GLY A 203 -1.35 -18.46 17.50
N GLY A 204 -1.14 -17.63 16.49
CA GLY A 204 -1.80 -16.34 16.34
C GLY A 204 -3.21 -16.47 15.74
N ASP A 205 -3.72 -15.37 15.26
CA ASP A 205 -5.02 -15.30 14.61
C ASP A 205 -4.90 -14.55 13.27
N GLU A 206 -5.91 -14.60 12.45
CA GLU A 206 -6.02 -13.79 11.24
C GLU A 206 -7.49 -13.51 10.93
N LEU A 207 -7.76 -12.54 10.07
CA LEU A 207 -9.12 -12.19 9.71
C LEU A 207 -9.78 -13.31 8.90
N ASP A 208 -11.01 -13.66 9.29
CA ASP A 208 -11.88 -14.45 8.44
C ASP A 208 -12.10 -13.72 7.10
N ARG A 209 -12.18 -14.50 6.02
CA ARG A 209 -12.36 -13.96 4.67
C ARG A 209 -11.23 -13.01 4.21
N ALA A 210 -10.00 -13.19 4.72
CA ALA A 210 -8.85 -12.35 4.36
C ALA A 210 -8.64 -12.25 2.84
N GLU A 211 -8.87 -13.33 2.07
CA GLU A 211 -8.82 -13.33 0.61
C GLU A 211 -9.76 -12.27 0.00
N TYR A 212 -11.03 -12.24 0.42
CA TYR A 212 -12.03 -11.28 -0.09
C TYR A 212 -11.74 -9.84 0.33
N ILE A 213 -11.23 -9.67 1.56
CA ILE A 213 -10.80 -8.36 2.07
C ILE A 213 -9.63 -7.84 1.23
N ASN A 214 -8.65 -8.70 0.91
CA ASN A 214 -7.49 -8.35 0.09
C ASN A 214 -7.90 -8.00 -1.36
N VAL A 215 -8.88 -8.70 -1.94
CA VAL A 215 -9.49 -8.33 -3.24
C VAL A 215 -10.05 -6.92 -3.20
N ASN A 216 -10.84 -6.62 -2.18
CA ASN A 216 -11.43 -5.29 -2.00
C ASN A 216 -10.36 -4.20 -1.86
N ILE A 217 -9.32 -4.46 -1.07
CA ILE A 217 -8.23 -3.51 -0.82
C ILE A 217 -7.46 -3.23 -2.13
N LEU A 218 -7.12 -4.28 -2.90
CA LEU A 218 -6.43 -4.11 -4.17
C LEU A 218 -7.28 -3.35 -5.18
N ALA A 219 -8.55 -3.73 -5.34
CA ALA A 219 -9.48 -3.02 -6.22
C ALA A 219 -9.62 -1.54 -5.81
N TYR A 220 -9.77 -1.26 -4.51
CA TYR A 220 -9.80 0.11 -4.00
C TYR A 220 -8.53 0.89 -4.34
N ALA A 221 -7.35 0.27 -4.15
CA ALA A 221 -6.06 0.90 -4.43
C ALA A 221 -5.88 1.31 -5.90
N LEU A 222 -6.48 0.53 -6.82
CA LEU A 222 -6.39 0.77 -8.26
C LEU A 222 -7.44 1.77 -8.79
N LEU A 223 -8.55 1.93 -8.08
CA LEU A 223 -9.66 2.79 -8.49
C LEU A 223 -9.59 4.22 -7.91
N HIS A 224 -8.78 4.42 -6.88
CA HIS A 224 -8.65 5.68 -6.15
C HIS A 224 -7.20 6.13 -6.04
#